data_4a0827d482c3e6077459e1db99364134
#
_entry.id   4a0827d482c3e6077459e1db99364134
#
_cell.length_a   1.000
_cell.length_b   1.000
_cell.length_c   1.000
_cell.angle_alpha   90.00
_cell.angle_beta   90.00
_cell.angle_gamma   90.00
#
_symmetry.space_group_name_H-M   'P 1'
#
loop_
_entity.id
_entity.type
_entity.pdbx_description
1 polymer ?
#
loop_
_entity_poly.entity_id
_entity_poly.type
_entity_poly.pdbx_seq_one_letter_code
_entity_poly.pdbx_strand_id
1 'polypeptide(L)'
;MTASEKIPKPLPHDAKRVASANNDAWRNQDVSQLPPISESLVPGAEKLLLFFGGLVGSIGMLPFEFYRSAQILDHSKIFFRDIYQSWYQRGLPGIGRDAHAIGDYLQAKIDASGATEVRFIGNSMGGYAALMFCAMLGRGKAITFVPQTFICPQKRFRLGDDRYQDKVHALHQSLTATDIVDLKRWISERRPEMEAQVHVSGEDPIDMLHANELEGFGNIAIHRYAQGGGHDLVQWLRDAGELAKILKA
;
A
#
# COMPACT_ATOMS: atom_id res chain seq x y z
N MET A 1 18.87 -28.43 -14.14
CA MET A 1 17.52 -28.27 -14.71
C MET A 1 16.82 -27.24 -13.83
N THR A 2 16.78 -26.00 -14.28
CA THR A 2 16.16 -24.88 -13.56
C THR A 2 14.69 -24.85 -13.93
N ALA A 3 13.83 -25.06 -12.93
CA ALA A 3 12.39 -24.87 -13.10
C ALA A 3 12.10 -23.39 -13.34
N SER A 4 11.68 -23.07 -14.56
CA SER A 4 11.14 -21.75 -14.91
C SER A 4 9.80 -21.59 -14.20
N GLU A 5 9.75 -20.84 -13.10
CA GLU A 5 8.51 -20.44 -12.47
C GLU A 5 7.72 -19.57 -13.46
N LYS A 6 6.60 -20.11 -13.94
CA LYS A 6 5.68 -19.37 -14.80
C LYS A 6 5.02 -18.24 -14.00
N ILE A 7 5.21 -17.01 -14.45
CA ILE A 7 4.44 -15.84 -13.98
C ILE A 7 2.94 -16.18 -14.13
N PRO A 8 2.14 -16.10 -13.06
CA PRO A 8 0.71 -16.35 -13.15
C PRO A 8 0.08 -15.37 -14.16
N LYS A 9 -0.79 -15.90 -15.04
CA LYS A 9 -1.51 -15.09 -16.03
C LYS A 9 -2.38 -14.04 -15.33
N PRO A 10 -2.50 -12.83 -15.90
CA PRO A 10 -3.43 -11.81 -15.40
C PRO A 10 -4.86 -12.35 -15.37
N LEU A 11 -5.65 -11.90 -14.40
CA LEU A 11 -7.07 -12.23 -14.31
C LEU A 11 -7.78 -11.82 -15.62
N PRO A 12 -8.72 -12.62 -16.14
CA PRO A 12 -9.37 -12.35 -17.42
C PRO A 12 -10.10 -11.00 -17.44
N HIS A 13 -10.14 -10.37 -18.62
CA HIS A 13 -10.78 -9.07 -18.89
C HIS A 13 -12.27 -8.98 -18.48
N ASP A 14 -12.89 -10.10 -18.16
CA ASP A 14 -14.28 -10.21 -17.69
C ASP A 14 -14.47 -9.96 -16.18
N ALA A 15 -13.52 -9.33 -15.50
CA ALA A 15 -13.61 -9.02 -14.06
C ALA A 15 -14.88 -8.24 -13.69
N LYS A 16 -15.46 -7.47 -14.62
CA LYS A 16 -16.78 -6.81 -14.43
C LYS A 16 -17.93 -7.81 -14.25
N ARG A 17 -17.83 -9.00 -14.82
CA ARG A 17 -18.86 -10.06 -14.72
C ARG A 17 -18.63 -10.99 -13.53
N VAL A 18 -17.39 -11.21 -13.15
CA VAL A 18 -17.04 -12.08 -12.01
C VAL A 18 -17.35 -11.39 -10.66
N ALA A 19 -17.24 -10.07 -10.58
CA ALA A 19 -17.53 -9.32 -9.35
C ALA A 19 -19.02 -9.32 -8.95
N SER A 20 -19.95 -9.55 -9.90
CA SER A 20 -21.40 -9.56 -9.60
C SER A 20 -21.96 -10.94 -9.25
N ALA A 21 -21.29 -12.03 -9.62
CA ALA A 21 -21.85 -13.37 -9.55
C ALA A 21 -21.36 -14.24 -8.38
N ASN A 22 -20.26 -13.90 -7.71
CA ASN A 22 -19.68 -14.77 -6.66
C ASN A 22 -18.97 -13.99 -5.56
N ASN A 23 -19.71 -13.18 -4.79
CA ASN A 23 -19.17 -12.42 -3.67
C ASN A 23 -18.66 -13.28 -2.50
N ASP A 24 -18.93 -14.59 -2.48
CA ASP A 24 -18.60 -15.50 -1.40
C ASP A 24 -17.57 -16.58 -1.75
N ALA A 25 -17.22 -16.75 -3.02
CA ALA A 25 -16.33 -17.82 -3.45
C ALA A 25 -14.91 -17.74 -2.86
N TRP A 26 -14.47 -16.59 -2.44
CA TRP A 26 -13.15 -16.42 -1.84
C TRP A 26 -13.13 -16.40 -0.29
N ARG A 27 -14.27 -16.39 0.37
CA ARG A 27 -14.33 -16.59 1.84
C ARG A 27 -13.76 -17.95 2.26
N ASN A 28 -13.77 -18.92 1.32
CA ASN A 28 -13.28 -20.27 1.55
C ASN A 28 -11.96 -20.59 0.81
N GLN A 29 -11.35 -19.61 0.12
CA GLN A 29 -10.05 -19.81 -0.54
C GLN A 29 -8.91 -19.54 0.44
N ASP A 30 -7.88 -20.37 0.37
CA ASP A 30 -6.62 -20.10 1.04
C ASP A 30 -6.00 -18.85 0.42
N VAL A 31 -5.99 -17.76 1.20
CA VAL A 31 -5.50 -16.44 0.75
C VAL A 31 -4.04 -16.50 0.30
N SER A 32 -3.27 -17.50 0.77
CA SER A 32 -1.87 -17.70 0.39
C SER A 32 -1.71 -18.11 -1.09
N GLN A 33 -2.74 -18.73 -1.66
CA GLN A 33 -2.75 -19.22 -3.05
C GLN A 33 -3.13 -18.14 -4.08
N LEU A 34 -3.61 -16.99 -3.63
CA LEU A 34 -4.00 -15.91 -4.51
C LEU A 34 -2.76 -15.14 -5.00
N PRO A 35 -2.75 -14.64 -6.25
CA PRO A 35 -1.62 -13.90 -6.78
C PRO A 35 -1.36 -12.63 -5.95
N PRO A 36 -0.08 -12.23 -5.79
CA PRO A 36 0.28 -11.01 -5.05
C PRO A 36 -0.09 -9.73 -5.80
N ILE A 37 -0.43 -9.81 -7.07
CA ILE A 37 -0.73 -8.67 -7.94
C ILE A 37 -2.00 -8.93 -8.74
N SER A 38 -2.81 -7.89 -8.91
CA SER A 38 -3.94 -7.85 -9.84
C SER A 38 -3.88 -6.56 -10.65
N GLU A 39 -4.00 -6.67 -11.96
CA GLU A 39 -3.93 -5.54 -12.89
C GLU A 39 -5.26 -5.34 -13.61
N SER A 40 -5.69 -4.09 -13.74
CA SER A 40 -6.81 -3.64 -14.56
C SER A 40 -6.35 -2.42 -15.35
N LEU A 41 -5.79 -2.66 -16.52
CA LEU A 41 -5.21 -1.61 -17.36
C LEU A 41 -6.24 -1.09 -18.37
N VAL A 42 -6.28 0.21 -18.53
CA VAL A 42 -7.11 0.92 -19.51
C VAL A 42 -6.18 1.53 -20.55
N PRO A 43 -6.26 1.11 -21.82
CA PRO A 43 -5.41 1.66 -22.88
C PRO A 43 -5.55 3.18 -22.99
N GLY A 44 -4.42 3.90 -23.00
CA GLY A 44 -4.39 5.35 -23.11
C GLY A 44 -4.85 6.10 -21.86
N ALA A 45 -5.01 5.43 -20.72
CA ALA A 45 -5.35 6.11 -19.47
C ALA A 45 -4.23 7.07 -19.03
N GLU A 46 -4.59 8.33 -18.77
CA GLU A 46 -3.65 9.33 -18.28
C GLU A 46 -3.13 9.04 -16.86
N LYS A 47 -3.91 8.30 -16.07
CA LYS A 47 -3.59 7.99 -14.67
C LYS A 47 -3.35 6.50 -14.44
N LEU A 48 -2.30 6.21 -13.68
CA LEU A 48 -2.02 4.88 -13.13
C LEU A 48 -2.13 4.92 -11.60
N LEU A 49 -3.00 4.09 -11.06
CA LEU A 49 -3.25 3.98 -9.62
C LEU A 49 -2.64 2.67 -9.11
N LEU A 50 -1.72 2.77 -8.17
CA LEU A 50 -1.00 1.66 -7.55
C LEU A 50 -1.52 1.51 -6.11
N PHE A 51 -2.25 0.43 -5.84
CA PHE A 51 -2.87 0.17 -4.54
C PHE A 51 -2.07 -0.87 -3.75
N PHE A 52 -1.70 -0.54 -2.53
CA PHE A 52 -0.94 -1.41 -1.64
C PHE A 52 -1.80 -1.86 -0.46
N GLY A 53 -1.93 -3.16 -0.28
CA GLY A 53 -2.69 -3.75 0.82
C GLY A 53 -1.95 -3.66 2.16
N GLY A 54 -2.74 -3.49 3.23
CA GLY A 54 -2.27 -3.54 4.60
C GLY A 54 -2.12 -4.96 5.14
N LEU A 55 -1.92 -5.07 6.47
CA LEU A 55 -1.88 -6.38 7.14
C LEU A 55 -3.25 -7.06 7.05
N VAL A 56 -3.25 -8.31 6.64
CA VAL A 56 -4.47 -9.12 6.61
C VAL A 56 -4.74 -9.63 8.03
N GLY A 57 -5.76 -9.08 8.67
CA GLY A 57 -6.07 -9.38 10.08
C GLY A 57 -7.23 -10.34 10.31
N SER A 58 -8.09 -10.60 9.32
CA SER A 58 -9.29 -11.40 9.54
C SER A 58 -9.66 -12.30 8.36
N ILE A 59 -10.26 -13.46 8.68
CA ILE A 59 -10.89 -14.37 7.74
C ILE A 59 -12.01 -13.62 7.02
N GLY A 60 -12.00 -13.61 5.69
CA GLY A 60 -13.05 -12.99 4.86
C GLY A 60 -12.73 -11.58 4.34
N MET A 61 -11.54 -11.02 4.59
CA MET A 61 -11.11 -9.80 3.90
C MET A 61 -10.88 -10.07 2.41
N LEU A 62 -11.20 -9.06 1.58
CA LEU A 62 -10.89 -9.09 0.16
C LEU A 62 -9.37 -9.23 -0.02
N PRO A 63 -8.88 -10.02 -0.99
CA PRO A 63 -7.44 -10.20 -1.20
C PRO A 63 -6.73 -8.91 -1.56
N PHE A 64 -7.42 -7.93 -2.14
CA PHE A 64 -6.86 -6.63 -2.45
C PHE A 64 -7.66 -5.54 -1.77
N GLU A 65 -7.00 -4.78 -0.92
CA GLU A 65 -7.57 -3.60 -0.28
C GLU A 65 -7.93 -2.55 -1.35
N PHE A 66 -8.96 -1.75 -1.10
CA PHE A 66 -9.54 -0.78 -2.03
C PHE A 66 -10.15 -1.36 -3.31
N TYR A 67 -10.10 -2.66 -3.57
CA TYR A 67 -10.57 -3.23 -4.85
C TYR A 67 -12.00 -2.78 -5.20
N ARG A 68 -12.94 -2.89 -4.24
CA ARG A 68 -14.32 -2.43 -4.44
C ARG A 68 -14.42 -0.91 -4.60
N SER A 69 -13.73 -0.16 -3.75
CA SER A 69 -13.78 1.32 -3.78
C SER A 69 -13.16 1.89 -5.07
N ALA A 70 -12.21 1.19 -5.68
CA ALA A 70 -11.56 1.61 -6.90
C ALA A 70 -12.37 1.31 -8.18
N GLN A 71 -13.46 0.53 -8.10
CA GLN A 71 -14.27 0.21 -9.28
C GLN A 71 -14.97 1.43 -9.92
N ILE A 72 -15.14 2.51 -9.15
CA ILE A 72 -15.72 3.77 -9.63
C ILE A 72 -14.75 4.64 -10.43
N LEU A 73 -13.48 4.23 -10.54
CA LEU A 73 -12.41 4.99 -11.19
C LEU A 73 -12.12 4.39 -12.56
N ASP A 74 -12.24 5.20 -13.61
CA ASP A 74 -11.96 4.80 -15.00
C ASP A 74 -10.48 5.05 -15.36
N HIS A 75 -9.55 4.49 -14.56
CA HIS A 75 -8.11 4.62 -14.70
C HIS A 75 -7.43 3.27 -14.71
N SER A 76 -6.20 3.20 -15.18
CA SER A 76 -5.36 2.01 -15.01
C SER A 76 -5.09 1.77 -13.52
N LYS A 77 -5.22 0.51 -13.07
CA LYS A 77 -5.07 0.12 -11.67
C LYS A 77 -4.19 -1.12 -11.55
N ILE A 78 -3.28 -1.10 -10.59
CA ILE A 78 -2.53 -2.28 -10.16
C ILE A 78 -2.65 -2.38 -8.65
N PHE A 79 -3.06 -3.56 -8.19
CA PHE A 79 -3.22 -3.87 -6.77
C PHE A 79 -2.11 -4.81 -6.33
N PHE A 80 -1.47 -4.49 -5.22
CA PHE A 80 -0.39 -5.25 -4.61
C PHE A 80 -0.82 -5.77 -3.24
N ARG A 81 -0.39 -6.98 -2.93
CA ARG A 81 -0.60 -7.62 -1.64
C ARG A 81 0.70 -8.21 -1.13
N ASP A 82 1.15 -7.75 0.02
CA ASP A 82 2.30 -8.34 0.70
C ASP A 82 1.89 -9.64 1.41
N ILE A 83 2.12 -10.76 0.73
CA ILE A 83 1.79 -12.09 1.28
C ILE A 83 2.70 -12.48 2.45
N TYR A 84 3.88 -11.87 2.57
CA TYR A 84 4.82 -12.09 3.66
C TYR A 84 4.51 -11.22 4.87
N GLN A 85 3.63 -10.22 4.73
CA GLN A 85 3.26 -9.28 5.78
C GLN A 85 4.48 -8.64 6.45
N SER A 86 5.42 -8.19 5.62
CA SER A 86 6.77 -7.73 5.96
C SER A 86 7.04 -6.29 5.55
N TRP A 87 5.97 -5.48 5.40
CA TRP A 87 6.06 -4.10 4.90
C TRP A 87 6.74 -4.03 3.53
N TYR A 88 6.49 -5.05 2.69
CA TYR A 88 7.08 -5.21 1.35
C TYR A 88 8.62 -5.33 1.34
N GLN A 89 9.27 -5.44 2.52
CA GLN A 89 10.73 -5.56 2.62
C GLN A 89 11.25 -6.91 2.11
N ARG A 90 10.41 -7.94 2.03
CA ARG A 90 10.78 -9.29 1.55
C ARG A 90 10.36 -9.55 0.11
N GLY A 91 10.10 -8.47 -0.63
CA GLY A 91 9.71 -8.58 -2.02
C GLY A 91 8.31 -9.18 -2.22
N LEU A 92 8.05 -9.64 -3.43
CA LEU A 92 6.83 -10.33 -3.81
C LEU A 92 7.15 -11.51 -4.72
N PRO A 93 6.43 -12.64 -4.61
CA PRO A 93 6.62 -13.79 -5.50
C PRO A 93 6.50 -13.41 -6.97
N GLY A 94 7.44 -13.89 -7.79
CA GLY A 94 7.50 -13.59 -9.21
C GLY A 94 8.05 -12.20 -9.57
N ILE A 95 8.38 -11.34 -8.58
CA ILE A 95 9.00 -10.03 -8.79
C ILE A 95 10.44 -10.01 -8.26
N GLY A 96 10.62 -10.29 -6.97
CA GLY A 96 11.93 -10.23 -6.36
C GLY A 96 11.87 -10.45 -4.85
N ARG A 97 13.05 -10.32 -4.19
CA ARG A 97 13.22 -10.72 -2.78
C ARG A 97 13.33 -9.55 -1.80
N ASP A 98 13.20 -8.32 -2.28
CA ASP A 98 13.31 -7.11 -1.47
C ASP A 98 12.44 -5.96 -2.02
N ALA A 99 12.39 -4.85 -1.30
CA ALA A 99 11.63 -3.68 -1.69
C ALA A 99 12.18 -3.01 -2.96
N HIS A 100 13.49 -3.09 -3.20
CA HIS A 100 14.12 -2.48 -4.38
C HIS A 100 13.67 -3.18 -5.66
N ALA A 101 13.61 -4.53 -5.66
CA ALA A 101 13.09 -5.28 -6.80
C ALA A 101 11.62 -4.95 -7.11
N ILE A 102 10.80 -4.68 -6.07
CA ILE A 102 9.44 -4.17 -6.28
C ILE A 102 9.49 -2.75 -6.89
N GLY A 103 10.40 -1.89 -6.43
CA GLY A 103 10.60 -0.54 -6.99
C GLY A 103 10.93 -0.59 -8.48
N ASP A 104 11.87 -1.44 -8.89
CA ASP A 104 12.24 -1.66 -10.30
C ASP A 104 11.05 -2.14 -11.14
N TYR A 105 10.28 -3.08 -10.59
CA TYR A 105 9.05 -3.55 -11.23
C TYR A 105 8.02 -2.43 -11.40
N LEU A 106 7.81 -1.61 -10.36
CA LEU A 106 6.90 -0.46 -10.42
C LEU A 106 7.36 0.56 -11.46
N GLN A 107 8.67 0.88 -11.52
CA GLN A 107 9.23 1.77 -12.53
C GLN A 107 8.92 1.25 -13.93
N ALA A 108 9.21 -0.02 -14.21
CA ALA A 108 8.93 -0.63 -15.51
C ALA A 108 7.44 -0.60 -15.87
N LYS A 109 6.53 -0.84 -14.91
CA LYS A 109 5.07 -0.75 -15.13
C LYS A 109 4.60 0.67 -15.40
N ILE A 110 5.13 1.65 -14.68
CA ILE A 110 4.82 3.07 -14.88
C ILE A 110 5.25 3.49 -16.29
N ASP A 111 6.48 3.16 -16.68
CA ASP A 111 7.02 3.55 -18.00
C ASP A 111 6.24 2.87 -19.14
N ALA A 112 5.88 1.60 -18.99
CA ALA A 112 5.09 0.87 -19.96
C ALA A 112 3.64 1.35 -20.05
N SER A 113 3.09 1.96 -19.00
CA SER A 113 1.70 2.46 -18.99
C SER A 113 1.50 3.72 -19.83
N GLY A 114 2.55 4.53 -20.03
CA GLY A 114 2.47 5.84 -20.63
C GLY A 114 1.68 6.88 -19.81
N ALA A 115 1.32 6.56 -18.57
CA ALA A 115 0.56 7.44 -17.69
C ALA A 115 1.38 8.68 -17.32
N THR A 116 0.75 9.84 -17.38
CA THR A 116 1.34 11.13 -16.98
C THR A 116 1.17 11.43 -15.50
N GLU A 117 0.17 10.82 -14.88
CA GLU A 117 -0.09 10.90 -13.42
C GLU A 117 -0.02 9.52 -12.78
N VAL A 118 0.77 9.40 -11.72
CA VAL A 118 0.91 8.16 -10.95
C VAL A 118 0.52 8.42 -9.49
N ARG A 119 -0.35 7.57 -8.95
CA ARG A 119 -0.74 7.62 -7.54
C ARG A 119 -0.42 6.32 -6.83
N PHE A 120 0.16 6.44 -5.65
CA PHE A 120 0.48 5.35 -4.74
C PHE A 120 -0.51 5.41 -3.59
N ILE A 121 -1.36 4.41 -3.45
CA ILE A 121 -2.50 4.45 -2.51
C ILE A 121 -2.39 3.28 -1.54
N GLY A 122 -2.51 3.55 -0.24
CA GLY A 122 -2.42 2.47 0.73
C GLY A 122 -2.94 2.82 2.12
N ASN A 123 -3.28 1.79 2.87
CA ASN A 123 -3.75 1.87 4.24
C ASN A 123 -2.79 1.14 5.18
N SER A 124 -2.51 1.69 6.36
CA SER A 124 -1.69 1.04 7.40
C SER A 124 -0.31 0.61 6.85
N MET A 125 0.01 -0.69 6.85
CA MET A 125 1.20 -1.26 6.20
C MET A 125 1.25 -0.91 4.70
N GLY A 126 0.11 -0.92 4.01
CA GLY A 126 0.03 -0.48 2.61
C GLY A 126 0.30 1.02 2.45
N GLY A 127 -0.07 1.84 3.43
CA GLY A 127 0.28 3.25 3.50
C GLY A 127 1.80 3.48 3.64
N TYR A 128 2.46 2.63 4.43
CA TYR A 128 3.92 2.57 4.49
C TYR A 128 4.53 2.32 3.10
N ALA A 129 4.04 1.30 2.41
CA ALA A 129 4.51 0.93 1.09
C ALA A 129 4.27 2.04 0.06
N ALA A 130 3.10 2.67 0.06
CA ALA A 130 2.77 3.77 -0.82
C ALA A 130 3.73 4.96 -0.66
N LEU A 131 4.03 5.37 0.58
CA LEU A 131 5.03 6.41 0.87
C LEU A 131 6.44 5.99 0.46
N MET A 132 6.83 4.76 0.81
CA MET A 132 8.15 4.20 0.51
C MET A 132 8.44 4.17 -0.98
N PHE A 133 7.53 3.60 -1.78
CA PHE A 133 7.73 3.47 -3.22
C PHE A 133 7.59 4.81 -3.96
N CYS A 134 6.67 5.68 -3.54
CA CYS A 134 6.58 7.04 -4.08
C CYS A 134 7.90 7.80 -3.86
N ALA A 135 8.47 7.72 -2.66
CA ALA A 135 9.77 8.33 -2.34
C ALA A 135 10.94 7.63 -3.05
N MET A 136 10.89 6.30 -3.21
CA MET A 136 11.93 5.52 -3.90
C MET A 136 12.03 5.92 -5.36
N LEU A 137 10.90 6.09 -6.03
CA LEU A 137 10.84 6.45 -7.45
C LEU A 137 10.96 7.97 -7.69
N GLY A 138 10.85 8.79 -6.62
CA GLY A 138 10.98 10.23 -6.68
C GLY A 138 9.94 10.91 -7.58
N ARG A 139 8.75 10.33 -7.71
CA ARG A 139 7.70 10.83 -8.61
C ARG A 139 6.30 10.43 -8.17
N GLY A 140 5.30 11.20 -8.59
CA GLY A 140 3.90 10.93 -8.35
C GLY A 140 3.41 11.40 -6.99
N LYS A 141 2.23 10.91 -6.59
CA LYS A 141 1.54 11.31 -5.37
C LYS A 141 1.16 10.10 -4.53
N ALA A 142 1.58 10.10 -3.27
CA ALA A 142 1.09 9.13 -2.29
C ALA A 142 -0.20 9.62 -1.63
N ILE A 143 -1.21 8.74 -1.52
CA ILE A 143 -2.46 8.98 -0.78
C ILE A 143 -2.58 7.86 0.24
N THR A 144 -2.39 8.17 1.51
CA THR A 144 -2.25 7.17 2.55
C THR A 144 -3.22 7.39 3.69
N PHE A 145 -3.71 6.29 4.24
CA PHE A 145 -4.65 6.28 5.35
C PHE A 145 -3.99 5.56 6.52
N VAL A 146 -3.97 6.21 7.68
CA VAL A 146 -3.37 5.72 8.94
C VAL A 146 -2.04 4.96 8.71
N PRO A 147 -1.09 5.54 7.90
CA PRO A 147 0.11 4.81 7.53
C PRO A 147 1.02 4.59 8.73
N GLN A 148 1.64 3.42 8.79
CA GLN A 148 2.83 3.27 9.60
C GLN A 148 3.98 4.04 8.92
N THR A 149 4.89 4.61 9.69
CA THR A 149 6.01 5.42 9.14
C THR A 149 7.37 4.95 9.62
N PHE A 150 7.37 4.06 10.60
CA PHE A 150 8.58 3.38 11.09
C PHE A 150 8.25 1.97 11.58
N ILE A 151 9.18 1.06 11.39
CA ILE A 151 9.14 -0.34 11.83
C ILE A 151 10.46 -0.72 12.51
N CYS A 152 11.39 0.22 12.70
CA CYS A 152 12.66 -0.06 13.38
C CYS A 152 12.47 -0.31 14.87
N PRO A 153 13.18 -1.31 15.46
CA PRO A 153 12.99 -1.74 16.85
C PRO A 153 13.16 -0.61 17.86
N GLN A 154 14.24 0.16 17.72
CA GLN A 154 14.60 1.21 18.67
C GLN A 154 13.56 2.33 18.71
N LYS A 155 13.03 2.73 17.56
CA LYS A 155 12.04 3.79 17.47
C LYS A 155 10.69 3.32 17.99
N ARG A 156 10.27 2.09 17.64
CA ARG A 156 9.05 1.47 18.16
C ARG A 156 9.08 1.39 19.70
N PHE A 157 10.16 0.88 20.26
CA PHE A 157 10.33 0.81 21.71
C PHE A 157 10.27 2.20 22.38
N ARG A 158 11.02 3.16 21.84
CA ARG A 158 11.08 4.52 22.38
C ARG A 158 9.74 5.25 22.35
N LEU A 159 8.94 5.00 21.31
CA LEU A 159 7.67 5.69 21.07
C LEU A 159 6.46 4.89 21.54
N GLY A 160 6.67 3.69 22.09
CA GLY A 160 5.60 2.86 22.66
C GLY A 160 4.65 2.24 21.62
N ASP A 161 5.09 2.06 20.36
CA ASP A 161 4.29 1.33 19.38
C ASP A 161 4.54 -0.17 19.52
N ASP A 162 3.62 -0.86 20.18
CA ASP A 162 3.65 -2.31 20.43
C ASP A 162 2.73 -3.12 19.49
N ARG A 163 2.13 -2.50 18.49
CA ARG A 163 1.22 -3.17 17.56
C ARG A 163 1.97 -4.17 16.68
N TYR A 164 1.29 -5.25 16.30
CA TYR A 164 1.79 -6.27 15.37
C TYR A 164 3.15 -6.87 15.75
N GLN A 165 3.39 -7.09 17.04
CA GLN A 165 4.69 -7.52 17.58
C GLN A 165 5.24 -8.76 16.88
N ASP A 166 4.42 -9.81 16.65
CA ASP A 166 4.86 -11.04 16.00
C ASP A 166 5.37 -10.80 14.58
N LYS A 167 4.66 -9.98 13.80
CA LYS A 167 5.03 -9.65 12.42
C LYS A 167 6.31 -8.82 12.38
N VAL A 168 6.37 -7.81 13.22
CA VAL A 168 7.55 -6.94 13.34
C VAL A 168 8.75 -7.74 13.83
N HIS A 169 8.58 -8.62 14.82
CA HIS A 169 9.65 -9.47 15.30
C HIS A 169 10.17 -10.42 14.22
N ALA A 170 9.29 -11.07 13.47
CA ALA A 170 9.67 -11.93 12.36
C ALA A 170 10.46 -11.16 11.27
N LEU A 171 10.04 -9.93 10.96
CA LEU A 171 10.80 -9.06 10.06
C LEU A 171 12.17 -8.71 10.63
N HIS A 172 12.26 -8.35 11.92
CA HIS A 172 13.51 -7.94 12.56
C HIS A 172 14.57 -9.05 12.59
N GLN A 173 14.16 -10.32 12.66
CA GLN A 173 15.09 -11.45 12.60
C GLN A 173 15.80 -11.58 11.25
N SER A 174 15.27 -10.97 10.20
CA SER A 174 15.77 -11.07 8.84
C SER A 174 16.14 -9.71 8.22
N LEU A 175 16.26 -8.64 9.02
CA LEU A 175 16.65 -7.32 8.53
C LEU A 175 18.03 -7.33 7.89
N THR A 176 18.13 -6.62 6.79
CA THR A 176 19.36 -6.36 6.06
C THR A 176 19.68 -4.86 6.05
N ALA A 177 20.88 -4.48 5.63
CA ALA A 177 21.27 -3.08 5.53
C ALA A 177 20.48 -2.28 4.47
N THR A 178 19.84 -2.99 3.53
CA THR A 178 19.03 -2.37 2.46
C THR A 178 17.56 -2.19 2.83
N ASP A 179 17.12 -2.73 3.98
CA ASP A 179 15.73 -2.59 4.41
C ASP A 179 15.42 -1.17 4.84
N ILE A 180 14.30 -0.68 4.36
CA ILE A 180 13.81 0.66 4.68
C ILE A 180 12.89 0.52 5.90
N VAL A 181 13.35 0.94 7.07
CA VAL A 181 12.66 0.73 8.36
C VAL A 181 12.20 2.02 9.04
N ASP A 182 12.59 3.19 8.52
CA ASP A 182 12.19 4.53 9.00
C ASP A 182 11.99 5.46 7.81
N LEU A 183 10.73 5.76 7.49
CA LEU A 183 10.39 6.60 6.34
C LEU A 183 10.79 8.06 6.53
N LYS A 184 10.75 8.59 7.76
CA LYS A 184 11.22 9.97 8.02
C LYS A 184 12.66 10.13 7.60
N ARG A 185 13.52 9.21 8.06
CA ARG A 185 14.93 9.19 7.69
C ARG A 185 15.12 8.99 6.19
N TRP A 186 14.43 8.00 5.62
CA TRP A 186 14.50 7.67 4.19
C TRP A 186 14.16 8.86 3.29
N ILE A 187 13.06 9.57 3.58
CA ILE A 187 12.61 10.74 2.83
C ILE A 187 13.56 11.93 3.04
N SER A 188 14.01 12.17 4.29
CA SER A 188 14.93 13.26 4.60
C SER A 188 16.27 13.16 3.86
N GLU A 189 16.81 11.94 3.76
CA GLU A 189 18.10 11.69 3.11
C GLU A 189 18.02 11.84 1.59
N ARG A 190 16.89 11.47 0.99
CA ARG A 190 16.69 11.45 -0.47
C ARG A 190 16.09 12.70 -1.05
N ARG A 191 15.28 13.43 -0.27
CA ARG A 191 14.55 14.63 -0.70
C ARG A 191 13.83 14.40 -2.05
N PRO A 192 13.01 13.36 -2.18
CA PRO A 192 12.41 12.98 -3.45
C PRO A 192 11.44 14.02 -3.96
N GLU A 193 11.34 14.14 -5.28
CA GLU A 193 10.28 14.90 -5.95
C GLU A 193 8.97 14.11 -5.91
N MET A 194 8.27 14.15 -4.77
CA MET A 194 6.98 13.49 -4.58
C MET A 194 6.03 14.41 -3.83
N GLU A 195 4.75 14.14 -3.94
CA GLU A 195 3.73 14.71 -3.06
C GLU A 195 3.10 13.61 -2.22
N ALA A 196 2.64 13.94 -1.02
CA ALA A 196 1.88 12.99 -0.22
C ALA A 196 0.70 13.63 0.51
N GLN A 197 -0.39 12.88 0.61
CA GLN A 197 -1.51 13.13 1.51
C GLN A 197 -1.57 12.00 2.53
N VAL A 198 -1.52 12.36 3.80
CA VAL A 198 -1.62 11.43 4.93
C VAL A 198 -2.91 11.71 5.66
N HIS A 199 -3.84 10.77 5.61
CA HIS A 199 -5.14 10.85 6.29
C HIS A 199 -5.06 10.07 7.60
N VAL A 200 -5.37 10.71 8.74
CA VAL A 200 -5.26 10.09 10.07
C VAL A 200 -6.42 10.49 10.96
N SER A 201 -6.92 9.55 11.78
CA SER A 201 -7.89 9.82 12.82
C SER A 201 -7.20 10.38 14.06
N GLY A 202 -7.77 11.46 14.64
CA GLY A 202 -7.31 11.99 15.93
C GLY A 202 -7.63 11.10 17.14
N GLU A 203 -8.44 10.05 16.95
CA GLU A 203 -8.87 9.16 18.02
C GLU A 203 -7.85 8.06 18.35
N ASP A 204 -6.90 7.79 17.45
CA ASP A 204 -5.83 6.80 17.66
C ASP A 204 -4.49 7.50 17.92
N PRO A 205 -3.97 7.46 19.16
CA PRO A 205 -2.72 8.15 19.50
C PRO A 205 -1.49 7.56 18.80
N ILE A 206 -1.50 6.26 18.45
CA ILE A 206 -0.38 5.63 17.77
C ILE A 206 -0.40 6.00 16.28
N ASP A 207 -1.56 6.06 15.63
CA ASP A 207 -1.66 6.55 14.24
C ASP A 207 -1.26 8.02 14.15
N MET A 208 -1.67 8.84 15.12
CA MET A 208 -1.23 10.23 15.22
C MET A 208 0.29 10.35 15.40
N LEU A 209 0.89 9.48 16.21
CA LEU A 209 2.33 9.44 16.40
C LEU A 209 3.07 9.12 15.08
N HIS A 210 2.58 8.17 14.29
CA HIS A 210 3.13 7.88 12.97
C HIS A 210 2.98 9.06 12.01
N ALA A 211 1.82 9.69 11.96
CA ALA A 211 1.59 10.85 11.10
C ALA A 211 2.48 12.05 11.47
N ASN A 212 2.68 12.31 12.77
CA ASN A 212 3.52 13.40 13.27
C ASN A 212 4.99 13.23 12.91
N GLU A 213 5.46 12.00 12.67
CA GLU A 213 6.82 11.76 12.15
C GLU A 213 7.05 12.39 10.76
N LEU A 214 5.99 12.63 10.01
CA LEU A 214 6.04 13.26 8.69
C LEU A 214 5.75 14.77 8.72
N GLU A 215 5.56 15.36 9.89
CA GLU A 215 5.46 16.81 10.01
C GLU A 215 6.75 17.52 9.61
N GLY A 216 6.59 18.70 9.01
CA GLY A 216 7.71 19.52 8.57
C GLY A 216 8.24 19.22 7.17
N PHE A 217 7.76 18.17 6.51
CA PHE A 217 8.01 17.97 5.07
C PHE A 217 7.01 18.81 4.26
N GLY A 218 7.51 19.83 3.53
CA GLY A 218 6.65 20.77 2.79
C GLY A 218 5.83 20.17 1.65
N ASN A 219 6.20 18.97 1.21
CA ASN A 219 5.53 18.20 0.17
C ASN A 219 4.57 17.13 0.72
N ILE A 220 4.38 17.06 2.05
CA ILE A 220 3.47 16.11 2.71
C ILE A 220 2.38 16.87 3.44
N ALA A 221 1.13 16.71 3.01
CA ALA A 221 -0.05 17.26 3.68
C ALA A 221 -0.67 16.22 4.64
N ILE A 222 -0.86 16.59 5.91
CA ILE A 222 -1.48 15.71 6.90
C ILE A 222 -2.91 16.17 7.18
N HIS A 223 -3.88 15.33 6.82
CA HIS A 223 -5.30 15.53 7.02
C HIS A 223 -5.76 14.80 8.30
N ARG A 224 -6.08 15.56 9.33
CA ARG A 224 -6.52 15.04 10.63
C ARG A 224 -8.02 15.12 10.75
N TYR A 225 -8.64 13.99 11.03
CA TYR A 225 -10.08 13.88 11.29
C TYR A 225 -10.30 13.82 12.79
N ALA A 226 -11.06 14.77 13.35
CA ALA A 226 -11.34 14.80 14.78
C ALA A 226 -12.10 13.55 15.26
N GLN A 227 -12.96 13.03 14.37
CA GLN A 227 -13.57 11.70 14.46
C GLN A 227 -13.16 10.94 13.21
N GLY A 228 -13.05 9.62 13.27
CA GLY A 228 -12.60 8.86 12.11
C GLY A 228 -12.49 7.35 12.39
N GLY A 229 -13.00 6.88 13.54
CA GLY A 229 -12.98 5.46 13.88
C GLY A 229 -11.57 4.89 14.17
N GLY A 230 -10.63 5.74 14.59
CA GLY A 230 -9.27 5.32 14.89
C GLY A 230 -8.59 4.69 13.67
N HIS A 231 -8.03 3.50 13.86
CA HIS A 231 -7.33 2.77 12.78
C HIS A 231 -8.26 2.31 11.64
N ASP A 232 -9.59 2.29 11.86
CA ASP A 232 -10.60 1.95 10.85
C ASP A 232 -11.02 3.14 9.96
N LEU A 233 -10.18 4.17 9.86
CA LEU A 233 -10.45 5.42 9.12
C LEU A 233 -10.95 5.18 7.69
N VAL A 234 -10.40 4.22 6.96
CA VAL A 234 -10.84 3.90 5.59
C VAL A 234 -12.30 3.46 5.55
N GLN A 235 -12.73 2.66 6.53
CA GLN A 235 -14.13 2.25 6.65
C GLN A 235 -15.02 3.46 6.97
N TRP A 236 -14.62 4.28 7.93
CA TRP A 236 -15.34 5.50 8.30
C TRP A 236 -15.50 6.46 7.11
N LEU A 237 -14.42 6.73 6.36
CA LEU A 237 -14.44 7.58 5.16
C LEU A 237 -15.32 6.99 4.05
N ARG A 238 -15.35 5.67 3.91
CA ARG A 238 -16.22 4.99 2.96
C ARG A 238 -17.69 5.19 3.31
N ASP A 239 -18.05 4.97 4.57
CA ASP A 239 -19.42 5.07 5.05
C ASP A 239 -19.94 6.52 5.00
N ALA A 240 -19.03 7.50 5.18
CA ALA A 240 -19.29 8.92 5.01
C ALA A 240 -19.33 9.39 3.53
N GLY A 241 -18.97 8.52 2.55
CA GLY A 241 -18.87 8.90 1.14
C GLY A 241 -17.65 9.76 0.78
N GLU A 242 -16.75 10.00 1.73
CA GLU A 242 -15.55 10.84 1.53
C GLU A 242 -14.43 10.10 0.83
N LEU A 243 -14.28 8.79 1.04
CA LEU A 243 -13.24 7.98 0.40
C LEU A 243 -13.26 8.11 -1.13
N ALA A 244 -14.47 8.07 -1.72
CA ALA A 244 -14.64 8.20 -3.16
C ALA A 244 -14.18 9.57 -3.70
N LYS A 245 -14.37 10.63 -2.92
CA LYS A 245 -13.91 11.99 -3.28
C LYS A 245 -12.39 12.06 -3.24
N ILE A 246 -11.77 11.54 -2.18
CA ILE A 246 -10.30 11.49 -2.02
C ILE A 246 -9.65 10.72 -3.17
N LEU A 247 -10.20 9.55 -3.53
CA LEU A 247 -9.64 8.72 -4.59
C LEU A 247 -9.81 9.34 -6.00
N LYS A 248 -10.81 10.20 -6.19
CA LYS A 248 -11.05 10.91 -7.47
C LYS A 248 -10.23 12.20 -7.60
N ALA A 249 -9.95 12.89 -6.50
CA ALA A 249 -9.22 14.17 -6.48
C ALA A 249 -7.80 14.04 -7.00
#